data_591af874d4d822c4e46c434142313704
#
_entry.id   591af874d4d822c4e46c434142313704
#
_cell.length_a   1.000
_cell.length_b   1.000
_cell.length_c   1.000
_cell.angle_alpha   90.00
_cell.angle_beta   90.00
_cell.angle_gamma   90.00
#
_symmetry.space_group_name_H-M   'P 1'
#
loop_
_entity.id
_entity.type
_entity.pdbx_description
1 polymer ?
#
loop_
_entity_poly.entity_id
_entity_poly.type
_entity_poly.pdbx_seq_one_letter_code
_entity_poly.pdbx_strand_id
1 'polypeptide(L)'
;MTWSRLGLIAGGGALPVHVAEAARREGRLGCVIALKGFADPARYDGPEEVALGRIGEMFAALKAANCDAVCFAGIVPRPDFSTLKLDMKAMAVLPRVLAAAARGDDALLRTVIALFEAEGLTVVGADEIAGSLVLGEGLITARGPDD
;
A
#
# COMPACT_ATOMS: atom_id res chain seq x y z
N MET A 1 -17.47 8.22 2.75
CA MET A 1 -16.52 7.22 2.26
C MET A 1 -17.21 5.91 2.05
N THR A 2 -16.82 5.21 1.01
CA THR A 2 -17.48 3.95 0.66
C THR A 2 -16.79 2.73 1.26
N TRP A 3 -15.71 2.94 1.99
CA TRP A 3 -14.97 1.86 2.63
C TRP A 3 -14.95 2.07 4.14
N SER A 4 -14.72 0.97 4.88
CA SER A 4 -14.79 1.00 6.35
C SER A 4 -13.46 0.72 7.02
N ARG A 5 -12.68 -0.18 6.45
CA ARG A 5 -11.50 -0.70 7.14
C ARG A 5 -10.34 -0.78 6.18
N LEU A 6 -9.27 -0.08 6.52
CA LEU A 6 -8.13 0.12 5.64
C LEU A 6 -6.97 -0.78 6.00
N GLY A 7 -6.39 -1.42 4.98
CA GLY A 7 -5.07 -2.02 5.09
C GLY A 7 -4.06 -1.10 4.43
N LEU A 8 -2.95 -0.83 5.09
CA LEU A 8 -1.89 0.01 4.56
C LEU A 8 -0.72 -0.87 4.14
N ILE A 9 -0.32 -0.74 2.88
CA ILE A 9 0.91 -1.38 2.40
C ILE A 9 1.98 -0.29 2.40
N ALA A 10 2.93 -0.43 3.33
CA ALA A 10 3.87 0.63 3.65
C ALA A 10 5.25 0.35 3.06
N GLY A 11 5.72 1.27 2.23
CA GLY A 11 7.10 1.34 1.80
C GLY A 11 7.91 2.21 2.73
N GLY A 12 9.00 2.79 2.22
CA GLY A 12 9.88 3.64 3.04
C GLY A 12 9.35 5.05 3.23
N GLY A 13 9.93 5.74 4.18
CA GLY A 13 9.64 7.15 4.42
C GLY A 13 8.57 7.40 5.46
N ALA A 14 8.22 8.67 5.62
CA ALA A 14 7.30 9.10 6.68
C ALA A 14 5.83 9.09 6.27
N LEU A 15 5.54 9.17 4.97
CA LEU A 15 4.15 9.25 4.51
C LEU A 15 3.29 8.08 5.00
N PRO A 16 3.76 6.82 4.91
CA PRO A 16 2.92 5.71 5.41
C PRO A 16 2.61 5.81 6.89
N VAL A 17 3.54 6.35 7.68
CA VAL A 17 3.32 6.54 9.11
C VAL A 17 2.18 7.52 9.34
N HIS A 18 2.17 8.62 8.58
CA HIS A 18 1.10 9.61 8.68
C HIS A 18 -0.24 9.04 8.25
N VAL A 19 -0.25 8.22 7.20
CA VAL A 19 -1.48 7.56 6.73
C VAL A 19 -2.02 6.62 7.82
N ALA A 20 -1.13 5.84 8.43
CA ALA A 20 -1.54 4.91 9.49
C ALA A 20 -2.13 5.66 10.68
N GLU A 21 -1.50 6.78 11.07
CA GLU A 21 -2.00 7.57 12.17
C GLU A 21 -3.36 8.20 11.87
N ALA A 22 -3.53 8.71 10.66
CA ALA A 22 -4.79 9.32 10.27
C ALA A 22 -5.92 8.29 10.26
N ALA A 23 -5.68 7.10 9.70
CA ALA A 23 -6.68 6.05 9.66
C ALA A 23 -7.00 5.51 11.06
N ARG A 24 -5.97 5.37 11.90
CA ARG A 24 -6.17 4.91 13.27
C ARG A 24 -7.02 5.91 14.06
N ARG A 25 -6.76 7.19 13.85
CA ARG A 25 -7.48 8.24 14.55
C ARG A 25 -8.98 8.20 14.25
N GLU A 26 -9.33 7.79 13.04
CA GLU A 26 -10.72 7.65 12.64
C GLU A 26 -11.32 6.28 12.99
N GLY A 27 -10.51 5.40 13.59
CA GLY A 27 -10.97 4.05 13.91
C GLY A 27 -11.12 3.14 12.70
N ARG A 28 -10.44 3.44 11.60
CA ARG A 28 -10.61 2.73 10.34
C ARG A 28 -9.39 1.91 9.92
N LEU A 29 -8.32 1.90 10.71
CA LEU A 29 -7.12 1.15 10.37
C LEU A 29 -7.31 -0.32 10.71
N GLY A 30 -7.24 -1.18 9.71
CA GLY A 30 -7.37 -2.62 9.86
C GLY A 30 -6.03 -3.29 10.13
N CYS A 31 -5.05 -3.02 9.29
CA CYS A 31 -3.70 -3.58 9.46
C CYS A 31 -2.68 -2.73 8.73
N VAL A 32 -1.42 -2.93 9.10
CA VAL A 32 -0.29 -2.35 8.36
C VAL A 32 0.57 -3.50 7.87
N ILE A 33 0.84 -3.51 6.57
CA ILE A 33 1.76 -4.45 5.94
C ILE A 33 3.04 -3.68 5.66
N ALA A 34 4.07 -3.96 6.45
CA ALA A 34 5.37 -3.32 6.29
C ALA A 34 6.19 -4.12 5.29
N LEU A 35 6.54 -3.51 4.16
CA LEU A 35 7.31 -4.20 3.14
C LEU A 35 8.75 -4.39 3.61
N LYS A 36 9.17 -5.64 3.66
CA LYS A 36 10.52 -5.99 4.14
C LYS A 36 11.57 -5.31 3.29
N GLY A 37 12.54 -4.70 3.96
CA GLY A 37 13.63 -4.02 3.29
C GLY A 37 13.33 -2.58 2.89
N PHE A 38 12.09 -2.13 3.05
CA PHE A 38 11.70 -0.78 2.68
C PHE A 38 11.12 -0.01 3.86
N ALA A 39 10.15 -0.58 4.54
CA ALA A 39 9.53 0.06 5.71
C ALA A 39 10.28 -0.33 6.97
N ASP A 40 10.31 0.59 7.94
CA ASP A 40 10.83 0.28 9.28
C ASP A 40 9.65 -0.20 10.13
N PRO A 41 9.59 -1.50 10.46
CA PRO A 41 8.44 -2.03 11.19
C PRO A 41 8.30 -1.46 12.59
N ALA A 42 9.39 -0.94 13.16
CA ALA A 42 9.34 -0.34 14.51
C ALA A 42 8.50 0.93 14.55
N ARG A 43 8.20 1.53 13.41
CA ARG A 43 7.41 2.77 13.35
C ARG A 43 5.91 2.49 13.37
N TYR A 44 5.50 1.24 13.36
CA TYR A 44 4.09 0.85 13.33
C TYR A 44 3.77 -0.05 14.52
N ASP A 45 2.49 -0.13 14.83
CA ASP A 45 1.99 -0.91 15.95
C ASP A 45 1.53 -2.27 15.42
N GLY A 46 2.28 -3.33 15.73
CA GLY A 46 1.94 -4.68 15.30
C GLY A 46 1.85 -4.89 13.80
N PRO A 47 2.84 -4.46 13.02
CA PRO A 47 2.74 -4.62 11.56
C PRO A 47 2.97 -6.04 11.13
N GLU A 48 2.40 -6.39 9.97
CA GLU A 48 2.73 -7.64 9.27
C GLU A 48 3.89 -7.34 8.36
N GLU A 49 5.01 -8.03 8.52
CA GLU A 49 6.17 -7.84 7.66
C GLU A 49 6.08 -8.82 6.50
N VAL A 50 5.96 -8.31 5.29
CA VAL A 50 5.78 -9.14 4.10
C VAL A 50 6.77 -8.70 3.03
N ALA A 51 7.42 -9.66 2.40
CA ALA A 51 8.33 -9.38 1.28
C ALA A 51 7.53 -8.94 0.07
N LEU A 52 8.14 -8.08 -0.76
CA LEU A 52 7.46 -7.46 -1.90
C LEU A 52 6.86 -8.48 -2.86
N GLY A 53 7.51 -9.62 -3.07
CA GLY A 53 7.03 -10.64 -4.00
C GLY A 53 5.99 -11.60 -3.43
N ARG A 54 5.57 -11.41 -2.18
CA ARG A 54 4.66 -12.33 -1.51
C ARG A 54 3.23 -11.78 -1.50
N ILE A 55 2.69 -11.56 -2.68
CA ILE A 55 1.41 -10.88 -2.84
C ILE A 55 0.23 -11.67 -2.23
N GLY A 56 0.32 -12.99 -2.24
CA GLY A 56 -0.71 -13.83 -1.61
C GLY A 56 -0.73 -13.65 -0.11
N GLU A 57 0.44 -13.44 0.51
CA GLU A 57 0.50 -13.15 1.93
C GLU A 57 -0.12 -11.79 2.25
N MET A 58 0.04 -10.82 1.36
CA MET A 58 -0.59 -9.51 1.53
C MET A 58 -2.11 -9.65 1.50
N PHE A 59 -2.63 -10.38 0.51
CA PHE A 59 -4.07 -10.63 0.41
C PHE A 59 -4.60 -11.34 1.64
N ALA A 60 -3.86 -12.34 2.14
CA ALA A 60 -4.28 -13.08 3.34
C ALA A 60 -4.32 -12.19 4.57
N ALA A 61 -3.31 -11.31 4.72
CA ALA A 61 -3.27 -10.38 5.86
C ALA A 61 -4.43 -9.39 5.82
N LEU A 62 -4.74 -8.87 4.62
CA LEU A 62 -5.85 -7.94 4.46
C LEU A 62 -7.18 -8.62 4.79
N LYS A 63 -7.36 -9.86 4.33
CA LYS A 63 -8.57 -10.61 4.60
C LYS A 63 -8.71 -10.95 6.08
N ALA A 64 -7.61 -11.34 6.72
CA ALA A 64 -7.63 -11.69 8.15
C ALA A 64 -7.98 -10.47 9.01
N ALA A 65 -7.62 -9.27 8.56
CA ALA A 65 -7.96 -8.04 9.27
C ALA A 65 -9.31 -7.46 8.85
N ASN A 66 -10.04 -8.14 7.99
CA ASN A 66 -11.35 -7.72 7.48
C ASN A 66 -11.30 -6.37 6.77
N CYS A 67 -10.22 -6.12 6.04
CA CYS A 67 -10.08 -4.88 5.28
C CYS A 67 -10.94 -4.91 4.03
N ASP A 68 -11.64 -3.82 3.75
CA ASP A 68 -12.35 -3.63 2.50
C ASP A 68 -11.69 -2.57 1.60
N ALA A 69 -10.60 -1.98 2.09
CA ALA A 69 -9.84 -1.01 1.34
C ALA A 69 -8.35 -1.22 1.56
N VAL A 70 -7.56 -0.74 0.62
CA VAL A 70 -6.10 -0.80 0.72
C VAL A 70 -5.51 0.52 0.22
N CYS A 71 -4.44 0.95 0.88
CA CYS A 71 -3.69 2.13 0.47
C CYS A 71 -2.22 1.73 0.31
N PHE A 72 -1.63 2.14 -0.80
CA PHE A 72 -0.20 1.99 -1.01
C PHE A 72 0.46 3.32 -0.71
N ALA A 73 1.41 3.34 0.18
CA ALA A 73 2.10 4.58 0.54
C ALA A 73 3.58 4.32 0.80
N GLY A 74 4.39 5.31 0.51
CA GLY A 74 5.81 5.24 0.77
C GLY A 74 6.62 4.96 -0.47
N ILE A 75 7.93 4.89 -0.28
CA ILE A 75 8.89 4.76 -1.37
C ILE A 75 9.26 3.29 -1.53
N VAL A 76 9.02 2.77 -2.75
CA VAL A 76 9.42 1.43 -3.12
C VAL A 76 10.10 1.54 -4.49
N PRO A 77 11.43 1.43 -4.54
CA PRO A 77 12.12 1.47 -5.82
C PRO A 77 11.67 0.31 -6.70
N ARG A 78 11.76 0.51 -8.01
CA ARG A 78 11.39 -0.53 -8.96
C ARG A 78 12.23 -1.78 -8.66
N PRO A 79 11.58 -2.93 -8.43
CA PRO A 79 12.33 -4.12 -8.04
C PRO A 79 13.01 -4.79 -9.23
N ASP A 80 14.06 -5.55 -8.91
CA ASP A 80 14.62 -6.52 -9.84
C ASP A 80 13.78 -7.78 -9.70
N PHE A 81 12.90 -8.01 -10.67
CA PHE A 81 11.95 -9.13 -10.60
C PHE A 81 12.62 -10.49 -10.52
N SER A 82 13.86 -10.60 -11.02
CA SER A 82 14.57 -11.87 -11.00
C SER A 82 15.03 -12.27 -9.59
N THR A 83 15.09 -11.31 -8.66
CA THR A 83 15.54 -11.59 -7.30
C THR A 83 14.40 -11.71 -6.30
N LEU A 84 13.17 -11.46 -6.72
CA LEU A 84 12.03 -11.52 -5.82
C LEU A 84 11.67 -12.96 -5.46
N LYS A 85 11.37 -13.18 -4.19
CA LYS A 85 10.84 -14.46 -3.74
C LYS A 85 9.33 -14.40 -3.87
N LEU A 86 8.80 -15.15 -4.82
CA LEU A 86 7.39 -15.09 -5.16
C LEU A 86 6.62 -16.22 -4.51
N ASP A 87 5.43 -15.91 -4.02
CA ASP A 87 4.50 -16.96 -3.61
C ASP A 87 3.68 -17.39 -4.84
N MET A 88 2.78 -18.35 -4.64
CA MET A 88 2.03 -18.91 -5.76
C MET A 88 1.15 -17.89 -6.44
N LYS A 89 0.55 -16.99 -5.66
CA LYS A 89 -0.31 -15.95 -6.21
C LYS A 89 0.50 -14.99 -7.10
N ALA A 90 1.68 -14.60 -6.61
CA ALA A 90 2.56 -13.73 -7.38
C ALA A 90 3.05 -14.41 -8.65
N MET A 91 3.37 -15.69 -8.58
CA MET A 91 3.80 -16.44 -9.78
C MET A 91 2.70 -16.49 -10.83
N ALA A 92 1.46 -16.64 -10.40
CA ALA A 92 0.34 -16.71 -11.32
C ALA A 92 0.13 -15.40 -12.10
N VAL A 93 0.42 -14.26 -11.46
CA VAL A 93 0.21 -12.95 -12.09
C VAL A 93 1.49 -12.36 -12.68
N LEU A 94 2.63 -12.99 -12.47
CA LEU A 94 3.93 -12.48 -12.89
C LEU A 94 3.99 -12.10 -14.38
N PRO A 95 3.48 -12.90 -15.32
CA PRO A 95 3.53 -12.49 -16.73
C PRO A 95 2.85 -11.14 -16.99
N ARG A 96 1.70 -10.90 -16.35
CA ARG A 96 1.00 -9.62 -16.47
C ARG A 96 1.81 -8.48 -15.89
N VAL A 97 2.44 -8.74 -14.74
CA VAL A 97 3.23 -7.72 -14.04
C VAL A 97 4.46 -7.37 -14.88
N LEU A 98 5.15 -8.37 -15.44
CA LEU A 98 6.33 -8.13 -16.26
C LEU A 98 5.97 -7.38 -17.54
N ALA A 99 4.86 -7.72 -18.17
CA ALA A 99 4.40 -7.02 -19.37
C ALA A 99 4.08 -5.55 -19.05
N ALA A 100 3.44 -5.31 -17.92
CA ALA A 100 3.13 -3.95 -17.51
C ALA A 100 4.39 -3.17 -17.17
N ALA A 101 5.34 -3.81 -16.49
CA ALA A 101 6.60 -3.16 -16.12
C ALA A 101 7.40 -2.75 -17.37
N ALA A 102 7.33 -3.54 -18.43
CA ALA A 102 7.99 -3.21 -19.69
C ALA A 102 7.37 -1.97 -20.36
N ARG A 103 6.13 -1.65 -20.03
CA ARG A 103 5.45 -0.47 -20.56
C ARG A 103 5.67 0.79 -19.72
N GLY A 104 6.24 0.65 -18.53
CA GLY A 104 6.56 1.76 -17.67
C GLY A 104 5.98 1.62 -16.26
N ASP A 105 6.43 2.50 -15.37
CA ASP A 105 6.04 2.44 -13.97
C ASP A 105 4.55 2.71 -13.77
N ASP A 106 3.99 3.55 -14.60
CA ASP A 106 2.58 3.89 -14.56
C ASP A 106 1.70 2.67 -14.85
N ALA A 107 2.07 1.93 -15.90
CA ALA A 107 1.37 0.70 -16.26
C ALA A 107 1.54 -0.36 -15.17
N LEU A 108 2.73 -0.45 -14.59
CA LEU A 108 3.00 -1.38 -13.50
C LEU A 108 2.09 -1.07 -12.31
N LEU A 109 2.01 0.18 -11.91
CA LEU A 109 1.18 0.58 -10.77
C LEU A 109 -0.29 0.27 -11.04
N ARG A 110 -0.79 0.59 -12.25
CA ARG A 110 -2.18 0.31 -12.59
C ARG A 110 -2.49 -1.18 -12.55
N THR A 111 -1.53 -2.01 -12.97
CA THR A 111 -1.71 -3.46 -12.92
C THR A 111 -1.77 -3.96 -11.48
N VAL A 112 -0.90 -3.46 -10.61
CA VAL A 112 -0.92 -3.83 -9.19
C VAL A 112 -2.24 -3.42 -8.56
N ILE A 113 -2.71 -2.21 -8.84
CA ILE A 113 -4.01 -1.73 -8.32
C ILE A 113 -5.12 -2.67 -8.78
N ALA A 114 -5.14 -3.04 -10.05
CA ALA A 114 -6.17 -3.93 -10.59
C ALA A 114 -6.16 -5.30 -9.90
N LEU A 115 -4.99 -5.80 -9.55
CA LEU A 115 -4.88 -7.08 -8.85
C LEU A 115 -5.56 -7.02 -7.47
N PHE A 116 -5.37 -5.92 -6.76
CA PHE A 116 -6.00 -5.75 -5.45
C PHE A 116 -7.50 -5.50 -5.58
N GLU A 117 -7.92 -4.75 -6.60
CA GLU A 117 -9.34 -4.53 -6.85
C GLU A 117 -10.05 -5.84 -7.18
N ALA A 118 -9.38 -6.74 -7.88
CA ALA A 118 -9.94 -8.05 -8.21
C ALA A 118 -10.19 -8.90 -6.96
N GLU A 119 -9.51 -8.59 -5.85
CA GLU A 119 -9.75 -9.27 -4.57
C GLU A 119 -10.88 -8.64 -3.77
N GLY A 120 -11.57 -7.67 -4.34
CA GLY A 120 -12.70 -7.02 -3.67
C GLY A 120 -12.32 -5.81 -2.85
N LEU A 121 -11.10 -5.29 -3.03
CA LEU A 121 -10.62 -4.16 -2.24
C LEU A 121 -10.79 -2.85 -3.00
N THR A 122 -11.19 -1.81 -2.28
CA THR A 122 -11.19 -0.45 -2.82
C THR A 122 -9.78 0.12 -2.62
N VAL A 123 -9.16 0.59 -3.69
CA VAL A 123 -7.83 1.19 -3.58
C VAL A 123 -8.01 2.68 -3.32
N VAL A 124 -7.43 3.15 -2.20
CA VAL A 124 -7.59 4.51 -1.71
C VAL A 124 -6.24 5.22 -1.81
N GLY A 125 -6.22 6.44 -2.28
CA GLY A 125 -4.99 7.21 -2.37
C GLY A 125 -4.53 7.69 -1.00
N ALA A 126 -3.21 7.75 -0.82
CA ALA A 126 -2.64 8.22 0.44
C ALA A 126 -3.06 9.66 0.75
N ASP A 127 -3.20 10.49 -0.28
CA ASP A 127 -3.61 11.87 -0.12
C ASP A 127 -5.06 12.00 0.36
N GLU A 128 -5.91 11.04 0.05
CA GLU A 128 -7.29 11.06 0.56
C GLU A 128 -7.34 10.89 2.07
N ILE A 129 -6.38 10.16 2.61
CA ILE A 129 -6.33 9.86 4.05
C ILE A 129 -5.47 10.89 4.77
N ALA A 130 -4.22 11.03 4.34
CA ALA A 130 -3.27 11.94 4.98
C ALA A 130 -3.59 13.40 4.70
N GLY A 131 -4.25 13.67 3.58
CA GLY A 131 -4.69 15.02 3.25
C GLY A 131 -5.67 15.59 4.26
N SER A 132 -6.51 14.74 4.81
CA SER A 132 -7.43 15.14 5.86
C SER A 132 -6.66 15.63 7.10
N LEU A 133 -5.57 14.94 7.44
CA LEU A 133 -4.73 15.36 8.55
C LEU A 133 -4.04 16.69 8.28
N VAL A 134 -3.51 16.86 7.08
CA VAL A 134 -2.84 18.08 6.67
C VAL A 134 -3.80 19.26 6.69
N LEU A 135 -5.00 19.07 6.15
CA LEU A 135 -6.01 20.11 6.15
C LEU A 135 -6.45 20.46 7.56
N GLY A 136 -6.54 19.48 8.44
CA GLY A 136 -6.91 19.70 9.82
C GLY A 136 -5.88 20.54 10.56
N GLU A 137 -4.64 20.53 10.11
CA GLU A 137 -3.58 21.36 10.68
C GLU A 137 -3.44 22.72 10.00
N GLY A 138 -4.22 22.95 8.97
CA GLY A 138 -4.16 24.18 8.22
C GLY A 138 -2.96 24.29 7.31
N LEU A 139 -2.24 23.22 7.11
CA LEU A 139 -1.06 23.24 6.29
C LEU A 139 -1.35 22.92 4.89
N ILE A 140 -0.92 23.63 4.00
CA ILE A 140 -1.11 23.27 2.77
C ILE A 140 -0.19 23.08 1.89
N THR A 141 0.55 23.12 1.99
CA THR A 141 1.40 22.94 1.19
C THR A 141 1.76 21.83 0.80
N ALA A 142 1.73 21.73 0.72
CA ALA A 142 2.12 20.79 0.52
C ALA A 142 2.08 20.20 -0.56
N ARG A 143 1.78 20.83 -1.09
CA ARG A 143 1.80 20.39 -1.81
C ARG A 143 1.69 20.48 -2.73
N GLY A 144 1.72 21.20 -2.97
CA GLY A 144 1.73 21.11 -3.57
C GLY A 144 1.73 21.17 -4.24
N PRO A 145 1.56 21.63 -4.51
CA PRO A 145 1.67 21.32 -5.19
C PRO A 145 2.06 20.95 -5.63
N ASP A 146 2.11 21.31 -5.78
CA ASP A 146 2.44 20.86 -5.82
C ASP A 146 2.73 20.45 -5.56
N ASP A 147 2.65 20.81 -5.54
CA ASP A 147 2.86 20.30 -5.14
C ASP A 147 2.78 19.90 -5.05
#